data_7f1f9bd9a44ca88b7fc6e7d73f061a23
#
_entry.id   7f1f9bd9a44ca88b7fc6e7d73f061a23
#
_cell.length_a   1.000
_cell.length_b   1.000
_cell.length_c   1.000
_cell.angle_alpha   90.00
_cell.angle_beta   90.00
_cell.angle_gamma   90.00
#
_symmetry.space_group_name_H-M   'P 1'
#
loop_
_entity.id
_entity.type
_entity.pdbx_description
1 polymer ?
#
loop_
_entity_poly.entity_id
_entity_poly.type
_entity_poly.pdbx_seq_one_letter_code
_entity_poly.pdbx_strand_id
1 'polypeptide(L)'
;EFLTWDQCRASAQVGVTIGSHTKSHRKLSELTLNEVRTELTESKLEIETHTGIVCEHFCAPYGFPGKDFDLKRDGQLARESGYRSFATGCRGVNKIGDSSFALKRDHLLANWGIPQLRYFFSTL
;
A
#
# COMPACT_ATOMS: atom_id res chain seq x y z
N GLU A 1 -15.36 8.56 8.03
CA GLU A 1 -14.71 8.27 9.31
C GLU A 1 -13.43 7.49 9.03
N PHE A 2 -12.37 7.79 9.78
CA PHE A 2 -11.09 7.08 9.72
C PHE A 2 -10.95 6.18 10.95
N LEU A 3 -10.19 5.10 10.84
CA LEU A 3 -9.87 4.24 11.99
C LEU A 3 -9.06 5.02 13.02
N THR A 4 -9.37 4.82 14.29
CA THR A 4 -8.52 5.28 15.39
C THR A 4 -7.31 4.35 15.53
N TRP A 5 -6.26 4.81 16.18
CA TRP A 5 -5.08 3.96 16.46
C TRP A 5 -5.42 2.73 17.32
N ASP A 6 -6.40 2.85 18.23
CA ASP A 6 -6.89 1.70 19.00
C ASP A 6 -7.56 0.64 18.11
N GLN A 7 -8.36 1.08 17.15
CA GLN A 7 -8.97 0.19 16.16
C GLN A 7 -7.92 -0.46 15.25
N CYS A 8 -6.87 0.26 14.86
CA CYS A 8 -5.74 -0.30 14.11
C CYS A 8 -5.02 -1.38 14.92
N ARG A 9 -4.72 -1.12 16.19
CA ARG A 9 -4.13 -2.13 17.09
C ARG A 9 -5.01 -3.37 17.23
N ALA A 10 -6.31 -3.17 17.49
CA ALA A 10 -7.24 -4.27 17.61
C ALA A 10 -7.34 -5.11 16.33
N SER A 11 -7.33 -4.46 15.16
CA SER A 11 -7.31 -5.14 13.86
C SER A 11 -6.04 -5.99 13.69
N ALA A 12 -4.88 -5.45 14.04
CA ALA A 12 -3.62 -6.17 13.97
C ALA A 12 -3.61 -7.42 14.89
N GLN A 13 -4.20 -7.33 16.09
CA GLN A 13 -4.29 -8.45 17.02
C GLN A 13 -5.12 -9.63 16.51
N VAL A 14 -6.07 -9.38 15.62
CA VAL A 14 -6.88 -10.44 14.98
C VAL A 14 -6.34 -10.86 13.60
N GLY A 15 -5.10 -10.48 13.28
CA GLY A 15 -4.39 -10.94 12.09
C GLY A 15 -4.51 -10.05 10.86
N VAL A 16 -5.06 -8.83 10.98
CA VAL A 16 -5.04 -7.86 9.86
C VAL A 16 -3.67 -7.22 9.75
N THR A 17 -3.06 -7.29 8.57
CA THR A 17 -1.79 -6.62 8.29
C THR A 17 -2.02 -5.13 8.05
N ILE A 18 -1.33 -4.28 8.83
CA ILE A 18 -1.36 -2.83 8.67
C ILE A 18 -0.19 -2.41 7.79
N GLY A 19 -0.47 -1.71 6.71
CA GLY A 19 0.52 -1.14 5.80
C GLY A 19 0.41 0.39 5.71
N SER A 20 1.45 1.01 5.17
CA SER A 20 1.52 2.45 4.96
C SER A 20 0.92 2.87 3.62
N HIS A 21 0.39 4.09 3.57
CA HIS A 21 -0.18 4.71 2.38
C HIS A 21 0.22 6.18 2.25
N THR A 22 1.46 6.49 2.62
CA THR A 22 2.02 7.84 2.83
C THR A 22 1.43 8.55 4.05
N LYS A 23 2.00 9.69 4.40
CA LYS A 23 1.52 10.54 5.48
C LYS A 23 0.44 11.52 5.03
N SER A 24 0.64 12.14 3.86
CA SER A 24 -0.22 13.22 3.36
C SER A 24 -1.13 12.84 2.20
N HIS A 25 -1.06 11.60 1.71
CA HIS A 25 -1.84 11.07 0.57
C HIS A 25 -1.63 11.85 -0.73
N ARG A 26 -0.45 12.48 -0.91
CA ARG A 26 -0.08 13.15 -2.16
C ARG A 26 0.39 12.15 -3.21
N LYS A 27 0.29 12.51 -4.49
CA LYS A 27 0.93 11.74 -5.57
C LYS A 27 2.44 11.83 -5.44
N LEU A 28 3.11 10.68 -5.41
CA LEU A 28 4.57 10.68 -5.29
C LEU A 28 5.26 11.28 -6.51
N SER A 29 4.59 11.23 -7.69
CA SER A 29 5.10 11.87 -8.93
C SER A 29 5.22 13.39 -8.83
N GLU A 30 4.51 14.03 -7.91
CA GLU A 30 4.54 15.48 -7.68
C GLU A 30 5.59 15.90 -6.63
N LEU A 31 6.29 14.94 -6.05
CA LEU A 31 7.21 15.13 -4.95
C LEU A 31 8.66 15.00 -5.39
N THR A 32 9.53 15.77 -4.74
CA THR A 32 10.99 15.58 -4.81
C THR A 32 11.41 14.28 -4.12
N LEU A 33 12.62 13.81 -4.40
CA LEU A 33 13.19 12.62 -3.75
C LEU A 33 13.14 12.70 -2.22
N ASN A 34 13.47 13.86 -1.67
CA ASN A 34 13.48 14.07 -0.21
C ASN A 34 12.07 14.07 0.37
N GLU A 35 11.10 14.67 -0.31
CA GLU A 35 9.69 14.63 0.11
C GLU A 35 9.15 13.20 0.07
N VAL A 36 9.44 12.43 -1.00
CA VAL A 36 9.03 11.01 -1.05
C VAL A 36 9.64 10.22 0.10
N ARG A 37 10.95 10.40 0.36
CA ARG A 37 11.60 9.74 1.51
C ARG A 37 10.93 10.10 2.83
N THR A 38 10.60 11.36 3.04
CA THR A 38 9.89 11.83 4.24
C THR A 38 8.51 11.19 4.36
N GLU A 39 7.72 11.17 3.27
CA GLU A 39 6.40 10.52 3.25
C GLU A 39 6.46 9.04 3.63
N LEU A 40 7.46 8.32 3.13
CA LEU A 40 7.67 6.91 3.40
C LEU A 40 8.13 6.65 4.84
N THR A 41 9.13 7.38 5.31
CA THR A 41 9.73 7.14 6.62
C THR A 41 8.85 7.61 7.76
N GLU A 42 8.22 8.79 7.65
CA GLU A 42 7.37 9.33 8.70
C GLU A 42 6.07 8.53 8.84
N SER A 43 5.44 8.12 7.73
CA SER A 43 4.24 7.29 7.81
C SER A 43 4.50 5.92 8.42
N LYS A 44 5.65 5.31 8.10
CA LYS A 44 6.09 4.06 8.72
C LYS A 44 6.29 4.23 10.23
N LEU A 45 7.06 5.24 10.61
CA LEU A 45 7.37 5.53 12.02
C LEU A 45 6.09 5.80 12.82
N GLU A 46 5.15 6.57 12.27
CA GLU A 46 3.89 6.90 12.92
C GLU A 46 3.03 5.64 13.17
N ILE A 47 2.90 4.76 12.18
CA ILE A 47 2.19 3.49 12.33
C ILE A 47 2.86 2.63 13.42
N GLU A 48 4.18 2.47 13.35
CA GLU A 48 4.94 1.64 14.30
C GLU A 48 4.87 2.19 15.74
N THR A 49 4.95 3.51 15.89
CA THR A 49 4.84 4.17 17.19
C THR A 49 3.46 3.98 17.83
N HIS A 50 2.41 4.14 17.05
CA HIS A 50 1.04 4.07 17.57
C HIS A 50 0.50 2.65 17.71
N THR A 51 0.98 1.70 16.91
CA THR A 51 0.47 0.33 16.92
C THR A 51 1.36 -0.66 17.66
N GLY A 52 2.65 -0.37 17.79
CA GLY A 52 3.64 -1.29 18.33
C GLY A 52 3.99 -2.46 17.39
N ILE A 53 3.55 -2.42 16.13
CA ILE A 53 3.83 -3.45 15.12
C ILE A 53 4.74 -2.92 14.03
N VAL A 54 5.55 -3.78 13.42
CA VAL A 54 6.41 -3.41 12.29
C VAL A 54 5.56 -3.19 11.04
N CYS A 55 5.70 -2.02 10.42
CA CYS A 55 5.03 -1.69 9.16
C CYS A 55 5.91 -2.08 7.97
N GLU A 56 5.67 -3.27 7.41
CA GLU A 56 6.50 -3.84 6.34
C GLU A 56 5.99 -3.57 4.93
N HIS A 57 4.77 -3.08 4.78
CA HIS A 57 4.09 -3.00 3.50
C HIS A 57 3.70 -1.56 3.16
N PHE A 58 3.91 -1.18 1.91
CA PHE A 58 3.57 0.14 1.41
C PHE A 58 2.65 0.05 0.19
N CYS A 59 1.75 1.00 0.06
CA CYS A 59 0.94 1.19 -1.12
C CYS A 59 0.97 2.66 -1.55
N ALA A 60 1.23 2.92 -2.83
CA ALA A 60 1.20 4.28 -3.35
C ALA A 60 -0.23 4.83 -3.43
N PRO A 61 -0.47 6.09 -3.03
CA PRO A 61 -1.72 6.80 -3.32
C PRO A 61 -2.03 6.79 -4.82
N TYR A 62 -3.32 6.69 -5.16
CA TYR A 62 -3.84 6.60 -6.53
C TYR A 62 -3.42 5.33 -7.29
N GLY A 63 -2.15 4.95 -7.24
CA GLY A 63 -1.68 3.61 -7.54
C GLY A 63 -1.23 3.31 -8.98
N PHE A 64 -1.22 4.28 -9.91
CA PHE A 64 -0.83 4.03 -11.30
C PHE A 64 0.62 4.43 -11.57
N PRO A 65 1.52 3.45 -11.89
CA PRO A 65 2.91 3.73 -12.25
C PRO A 65 3.00 4.60 -13.50
N GLY A 66 3.96 5.51 -13.52
CA GLY A 66 4.18 6.48 -14.60
C GLY A 66 3.22 7.67 -14.59
N LYS A 67 2.18 7.65 -13.76
CA LYS A 67 1.22 8.74 -13.59
C LYS A 67 1.25 9.31 -12.16
N ASP A 68 1.09 8.45 -11.18
CA ASP A 68 0.93 8.85 -9.78
C ASP A 68 2.23 8.65 -8.98
N PHE A 69 3.11 7.80 -9.49
CA PHE A 69 4.43 7.54 -8.92
C PHE A 69 5.38 6.95 -9.99
N ASP A 70 6.68 7.00 -9.72
CA ASP A 70 7.71 6.32 -10.50
C ASP A 70 8.08 5.00 -9.82
N LEU A 71 7.75 3.87 -10.45
CA LEU A 71 7.92 2.56 -9.84
C LEU A 71 9.38 2.24 -9.50
N LYS A 72 10.33 2.66 -10.36
CA LYS A 72 11.76 2.42 -10.15
C LYS A 72 12.29 3.28 -9.01
N ARG A 73 12.04 4.59 -9.08
CA ARG A 73 12.47 5.57 -8.07
C ARG A 73 11.85 5.29 -6.70
N ASP A 74 10.51 5.22 -6.66
CA ASP A 74 9.77 5.15 -5.42
C ASP A 74 9.82 3.74 -4.80
N GLY A 75 9.91 2.70 -5.64
CA GLY A 75 10.15 1.33 -5.18
C GLY A 75 11.53 1.19 -4.53
N GLN A 76 12.56 1.84 -5.08
CA GLN A 76 13.89 1.88 -4.47
C GLN A 76 13.87 2.63 -3.13
N LEU A 77 13.24 3.81 -3.07
CA LEU A 77 13.10 4.59 -1.84
C LEU A 77 12.31 3.84 -0.75
N ALA A 78 11.25 3.13 -1.13
CA ALA A 78 10.50 2.30 -0.20
C ALA A 78 11.36 1.17 0.38
N ARG A 79 12.17 0.52 -0.45
CA ARG A 79 13.13 -0.51 -0.01
C ARG A 79 14.16 0.06 0.95
N GLU A 80 14.74 1.21 0.64
CA GLU A 80 15.68 1.93 1.50
C GLU A 80 15.05 2.36 2.83
N SER A 81 13.74 2.65 2.83
CA SER A 81 12.95 2.98 4.03
C SER A 81 12.54 1.75 4.85
N GLY A 82 12.98 0.54 4.45
CA GLY A 82 12.74 -0.70 5.20
C GLY A 82 11.39 -1.35 4.94
N TYR A 83 10.72 -1.02 3.85
CA TYR A 83 9.56 -1.78 3.40
C TYR A 83 9.99 -3.07 2.69
N ARG A 84 9.17 -4.12 2.79
CA ARG A 84 9.36 -5.42 2.12
C ARG A 84 8.51 -5.58 0.88
N SER A 85 7.49 -4.76 0.74
CA SER A 85 6.67 -4.76 -0.47
C SER A 85 6.13 -3.38 -0.81
N PHE A 86 5.83 -3.20 -2.11
CA PHE A 86 5.21 -2.01 -2.67
C PHE A 86 4.03 -2.44 -3.55
N ALA A 87 2.82 -2.09 -3.12
CA ALA A 87 1.60 -2.40 -3.85
C ALA A 87 1.20 -1.25 -4.78
N THR A 88 0.74 -1.60 -5.96
CA THR A 88 0.24 -0.67 -6.98
C THR A 88 -1.29 -0.72 -7.07
N GLY A 89 -1.90 0.12 -7.90
CA GLY A 89 -3.31 0.03 -8.30
C GLY A 89 -3.53 -0.74 -9.60
N CYS A 90 -2.48 -1.35 -10.15
CA CYS A 90 -2.61 -2.17 -11.35
C CYS A 90 -3.35 -3.46 -11.03
N ARG A 91 -4.36 -3.78 -11.84
CA ARG A 91 -5.12 -5.02 -11.72
C ARG A 91 -4.30 -6.24 -12.15
N GLY A 92 -4.62 -7.36 -11.59
CA GLY A 92 -4.14 -8.66 -12.04
C GLY A 92 -3.62 -9.56 -10.94
N VAL A 93 -3.16 -10.73 -11.32
CA VAL A 93 -2.65 -11.78 -10.43
C VAL A 93 -1.16 -11.61 -10.22
N ASN A 94 -0.71 -11.80 -8.99
CA ASN A 94 0.71 -11.92 -8.65
C ASN A 94 1.11 -13.40 -8.70
N LYS A 95 2.24 -13.68 -9.36
CA LYS A 95 2.79 -15.04 -9.50
C LYS A 95 4.06 -15.19 -8.68
N ILE A 96 4.41 -16.42 -8.36
CA ILE A 96 5.70 -16.73 -7.75
C ILE A 96 6.82 -16.26 -8.67
N GLY A 97 7.72 -15.42 -8.14
CA GLY A 97 8.80 -14.79 -8.92
C GLY A 97 8.53 -13.36 -9.36
N ASP A 98 7.28 -12.87 -9.25
CA ASP A 98 7.00 -11.45 -9.46
C ASP A 98 7.66 -10.60 -8.36
N SER A 99 8.01 -9.36 -8.72
CA SER A 99 8.62 -8.43 -7.77
C SER A 99 7.66 -8.06 -6.64
N SER A 100 8.08 -8.24 -5.39
CA SER A 100 7.33 -7.75 -4.23
C SER A 100 7.20 -6.21 -4.19
N PHE A 101 7.98 -5.50 -5.01
CA PHE A 101 7.91 -4.04 -5.16
C PHE A 101 7.11 -3.56 -6.37
N ALA A 102 6.24 -4.42 -6.90
CA ALA A 102 5.29 -4.09 -7.97
C ALA A 102 4.00 -4.91 -7.85
N LEU A 103 3.53 -5.13 -6.63
CA LEU A 103 2.37 -5.99 -6.39
C LEU A 103 1.11 -5.40 -7.03
N LYS A 104 0.43 -6.23 -7.79
CA LYS A 104 -0.86 -5.91 -8.38
C LYS A 104 -1.96 -6.06 -7.34
N ARG A 105 -2.96 -5.21 -7.41
CA ARG A 105 -4.13 -5.24 -6.53
C ARG A 105 -5.39 -4.99 -7.31
N ASP A 106 -6.45 -5.65 -6.91
CA ASP A 106 -7.79 -5.40 -7.41
C ASP A 106 -8.64 -4.66 -6.39
N HIS A 107 -9.55 -3.84 -6.89
CA HIS A 107 -10.57 -3.17 -6.10
C HIS A 107 -11.84 -4.01 -6.08
N LEU A 108 -12.29 -4.37 -4.88
CA LEU A 108 -13.61 -4.96 -4.66
C LEU A 108 -14.49 -3.91 -3.99
N LEU A 109 -15.67 -3.69 -4.53
CA LEU A 109 -16.62 -2.73 -3.95
C LEU A 109 -17.47 -3.44 -2.90
N ALA A 110 -17.67 -2.78 -1.75
CA ALA A 110 -18.42 -3.35 -0.64
C ALA A 110 -19.90 -3.64 -0.98
N ASN A 111 -20.44 -3.01 -2.02
CA ASN A 111 -21.80 -3.23 -2.51
C ASN A 111 -21.92 -4.32 -3.59
N TRP A 112 -20.81 -5.01 -3.90
CA TRP A 112 -20.86 -6.13 -4.84
C TRP A 112 -21.49 -7.35 -4.16
N GLY A 113 -22.48 -7.94 -4.85
CA GLY A 113 -23.05 -9.24 -4.46
C GLY A 113 -22.20 -10.42 -4.97
N ILE A 114 -22.57 -11.61 -4.54
CA ILE A 114 -21.87 -12.86 -4.93
C ILE A 114 -21.73 -13.04 -6.45
N PRO A 115 -22.75 -12.73 -7.30
CA PRO A 115 -22.61 -12.88 -8.75
C PRO A 115 -21.51 -11.98 -9.34
N GLN A 116 -21.41 -10.71 -8.87
CA GLN A 116 -20.37 -9.78 -9.32
C GLN A 116 -18.98 -10.27 -8.91
N LEU A 117 -18.82 -10.75 -7.68
CA LEU A 117 -17.56 -11.29 -7.19
C LEU A 117 -17.13 -12.53 -7.98
N ARG A 118 -18.06 -13.46 -8.26
CA ARG A 118 -17.78 -14.66 -9.08
C ARG A 118 -17.34 -14.27 -10.49
N TYR A 119 -18.05 -13.36 -11.15
CA TYR A 119 -17.67 -12.88 -12.47
C TYR A 119 -16.28 -12.23 -12.45
N PHE A 120 -16.02 -11.35 -11.49
CA PHE A 120 -14.74 -10.67 -11.35
C PHE A 120 -13.58 -11.68 -11.22
N PHE A 121 -13.70 -12.66 -10.31
CA PHE A 121 -12.64 -13.65 -10.12
C PHE A 121 -12.50 -14.65 -11.27
N SER A 122 -13.53 -14.85 -12.08
CA SER A 122 -13.45 -15.70 -13.27
C SER A 122 -12.73 -15.04 -14.45
N THR A 123 -12.50 -13.73 -14.38
CA THR A 123 -11.85 -12.92 -15.45
C THR A 123 -10.42 -12.49 -15.11
N LEU A 124 -9.86 -12.99 -14.01
CA LEU A 124 -8.48 -12.72 -13.59
C LEU A 124 -7.47 -13.57 -14.35
#